data_494f748f7e30d04da650c58e4cda5326
#
_entry.id   494f748f7e30d04da650c58e4cda5326
#
_cell.length_a   1.000
_cell.length_b   1.000
_cell.length_c   1.000
_cell.angle_alpha   90.00
_cell.angle_beta   90.00
_cell.angle_gamma   90.00
#
_symmetry.space_group_name_H-M   'P 1'
#
loop_
_entity.id
_entity.type
_entity.pdbx_description
1 polymer ?
#
loop_
_entity_poly.entity_id
_entity_poly.type
_entity_poly.pdbx_seq_one_letter_code
_entity_poly.pdbx_strand_id
1 'polypeptide(L)'
;FGVRFEEPYLYEQNGRKFNRPERNFRFFALFLIIRDVLGVLPEFTSLLQSSYVDSSISKLYEFIGALRLAALFPVAFLGIALLVSLVIFFTGMHTQTRLTEKLQDAYGSYTESHPGTAIKARFFLPFLLLGVGAFFFTDFYLDFRNIFPDAVGAVLVFAGVLLLLPPCGRKWPTLLLSILYGAMATVSTTASYRFSTSYSIGSISKSEEAAGAYLQMWLLSLAEFLVFAVFFAFLLFLLRRVVHNYCGYRPEHSDEAFEERRTASLRQEFDGQFLTVYLFGFISALFSFLYDYLKEVPGKGFFRILEFFWFADFSMALVFAILFSVLLSRIYRQICARYQFE
;
A
#
# COMPACT_ATOMS: atom_id res chain seq x y z
N PHE A 1 4.47 -27.75 -6.74
CA PHE A 1 5.71 -28.03 -7.49
C PHE A 1 6.37 -29.39 -7.12
N GLY A 2 5.84 -30.17 -6.18
CA GLY A 2 6.38 -31.47 -5.79
C GLY A 2 7.76 -31.44 -5.09
N VAL A 3 8.31 -30.27 -4.83
CA VAL A 3 9.60 -30.12 -4.12
C VAL A 3 9.35 -30.28 -2.62
N ARG A 4 9.92 -31.32 -2.03
CA ARG A 4 9.87 -31.54 -0.57
C ARG A 4 11.01 -30.77 0.07
N PHE A 5 10.68 -29.72 0.82
CA PHE A 5 11.66 -28.92 1.58
C PHE A 5 12.26 -29.65 2.79
N GLU A 6 11.80 -30.85 3.08
CA GLU A 6 12.26 -31.69 4.19
C GLU A 6 13.53 -32.49 3.88
N GLU A 7 13.96 -32.50 2.61
CA GLU A 7 15.14 -33.25 2.22
C GLU A 7 16.42 -32.61 2.80
N PRO A 8 17.20 -33.32 3.66
CA PRO A 8 18.31 -32.72 4.41
C PRO A 8 19.40 -32.12 3.52
N TYR A 9 19.63 -32.71 2.35
CA TYR A 9 20.69 -32.26 1.42
C TYR A 9 20.40 -30.88 0.78
N LEU A 10 19.14 -30.41 0.79
CA LEU A 10 18.79 -29.07 0.30
C LEU A 10 19.30 -27.97 1.24
N TYR A 11 19.56 -28.31 2.50
CA TYR A 11 19.98 -27.38 3.54
C TYR A 11 21.44 -27.52 3.94
N GLU A 12 22.18 -28.41 3.27
CA GLU A 12 23.63 -28.59 3.49
C GLU A 12 24.41 -28.04 2.32
N GLN A 13 25.14 -26.94 2.55
CA GLN A 13 26.11 -26.41 1.60
C GLN A 13 27.45 -26.24 2.31
N ASN A 14 28.49 -26.86 1.77
CA ASN A 14 29.85 -26.81 2.32
C ASN A 14 29.96 -27.22 3.80
N GLY A 15 29.20 -28.24 4.23
CA GLY A 15 29.18 -28.74 5.62
C GLY A 15 28.46 -27.81 6.63
N ARG A 16 27.88 -26.71 6.19
CA ARG A 16 27.07 -25.84 7.05
C ARG A 16 25.57 -26.18 6.90
N LYS A 17 24.95 -26.57 8.03
CA LYS A 17 23.51 -26.79 8.07
C LYS A 17 22.78 -25.46 7.98
N PHE A 18 22.01 -25.28 6.93
CA PHE A 18 21.11 -24.13 6.78
C PHE A 18 19.96 -24.20 7.78
N ASN A 19 19.51 -23.05 8.27
CA ASN A 19 18.34 -22.97 9.13
C ASN A 19 17.09 -23.46 8.38
N ARG A 20 16.43 -24.48 8.96
CA ARG A 20 15.19 -25.00 8.38
C ARG A 20 14.13 -23.90 8.29
N PRO A 21 13.35 -23.83 7.20
CA PRO A 21 12.28 -22.84 7.03
C PRO A 21 11.31 -22.78 8.21
N GLU A 22 10.97 -23.93 8.79
CA GLU A 22 10.09 -24.06 9.96
C GLU A 22 10.57 -23.27 11.18
N ARG A 23 11.87 -23.25 11.44
CA ARG A 23 12.44 -22.52 12.57
C ARG A 23 12.29 -21.00 12.37
N ASN A 24 12.48 -20.53 11.17
CA ASN A 24 12.31 -19.11 10.83
C ASN A 24 10.84 -18.72 10.88
N PHE A 25 9.92 -19.59 10.46
CA PHE A 25 8.47 -19.37 10.59
C PHE A 25 8.01 -19.28 12.05
N ARG A 26 8.50 -20.16 12.92
CA ARG A 26 8.20 -20.10 14.36
C ARG A 26 8.75 -18.83 15.01
N PHE A 27 9.98 -18.45 14.64
CA PHE A 27 10.58 -17.21 15.10
C PHE A 27 9.80 -15.98 14.63
N PHE A 28 9.34 -15.98 13.38
CA PHE A 28 8.50 -14.93 12.83
C PHE A 28 7.15 -14.81 13.56
N ALA A 29 6.47 -15.93 13.80
CA ALA A 29 5.21 -15.95 14.54
C ALA A 29 5.39 -15.44 15.99
N LEU A 30 6.44 -15.89 16.66
CA LEU A 30 6.78 -15.40 18.00
C LEU A 30 7.07 -13.91 18.02
N PHE A 31 7.80 -13.42 17.03
CA PHE A 31 8.09 -12.01 16.86
C PHE A 31 6.81 -11.17 16.69
N LEU A 32 5.88 -11.61 15.82
CA LEU A 32 4.61 -10.91 15.64
C LEU A 32 3.82 -10.83 16.95
N ILE A 33 3.73 -11.94 17.69
CA ILE A 33 3.02 -11.98 18.97
C ILE A 33 3.66 -11.00 19.97
N ILE A 34 4.98 -11.02 20.12
CA ILE A 34 5.68 -10.12 21.04
C ILE A 34 5.49 -8.65 20.62
N ARG A 35 5.63 -8.36 19.31
CA ARG A 35 5.40 -7.03 18.76
C ARG A 35 4.00 -6.53 19.05
N ASP A 36 2.99 -7.36 18.82
CA ASP A 36 1.59 -6.97 19.00
C ASP A 36 1.25 -6.77 20.48
N VAL A 37 1.75 -7.62 21.36
CA VAL A 37 1.61 -7.44 22.82
C VAL A 37 2.27 -6.13 23.28
N LEU A 38 3.50 -5.85 22.85
CA LEU A 38 4.20 -4.62 23.20
C LEU A 38 3.56 -3.37 22.59
N GLY A 39 2.92 -3.49 21.43
CA GLY A 39 2.21 -2.39 20.77
C GLY A 39 0.87 -2.07 21.44
N VAL A 40 0.13 -3.08 21.88
CA VAL A 40 -1.19 -2.92 22.49
C VAL A 40 -1.11 -2.46 23.95
N LEU A 41 -0.05 -2.80 24.67
CA LEU A 41 0.09 -2.54 26.09
C LEU A 41 0.02 -1.05 26.46
N PRO A 42 0.66 -0.11 25.74
CA PRO A 42 0.49 1.33 25.98
C PRO A 42 -0.91 1.85 25.66
N GLU A 43 -1.57 1.28 24.62
CA GLU A 43 -2.92 1.70 24.24
C GLU A 43 -3.97 1.20 25.25
N PHE A 44 -3.77 0.01 25.80
CA PHE A 44 -4.66 -0.52 26.85
C PHE A 44 -4.62 0.38 28.11
N THR A 45 -3.47 0.90 28.47
CA THR A 45 -3.33 1.85 29.58
C THR A 45 -4.01 3.19 29.29
N SER A 46 -4.07 3.65 28.03
CA SER A 46 -4.77 4.87 27.65
C SER A 46 -6.30 4.72 27.70
N LEU A 47 -6.83 3.53 27.40
CA LEU A 47 -8.27 3.23 27.52
C LEU A 47 -8.76 3.23 28.98
N LEU A 48 -7.93 2.78 29.92
CA LEU A 48 -8.26 2.83 31.35
C LEU A 48 -8.33 4.27 31.88
N GLN A 49 -7.71 5.21 31.18
CA GLN A 49 -7.62 6.61 31.57
C GLN A 49 -8.82 7.45 31.12
N SER A 50 -9.53 7.05 30.06
CA SER A 50 -10.68 7.80 29.54
C SER A 50 -11.91 7.82 30.46
N SER A 51 -11.91 7.02 31.51
CA SER A 51 -13.11 6.79 32.34
C SER A 51 -13.25 7.68 33.58
N TYR A 52 -12.19 8.26 34.15
CA TYR A 52 -12.30 9.15 35.32
C TYR A 52 -11.05 10.03 35.52
N VAL A 53 -11.24 11.35 35.43
CA VAL A 53 -10.17 12.35 35.58
C VAL A 53 -10.17 12.92 36.98
N ASP A 54 -9.16 12.60 37.79
CA ASP A 54 -8.81 13.35 38.98
C ASP A 54 -7.31 13.72 38.95
N SER A 55 -6.90 14.77 39.63
CA SER A 55 -5.60 15.45 39.56
C SER A 55 -4.37 14.57 39.85
N SER A 56 -4.55 13.37 40.34
CA SER A 56 -3.49 12.35 40.47
C SER A 56 -3.04 11.74 39.15
N ILE A 57 -3.78 11.99 38.08
CA ILE A 57 -3.67 11.33 36.75
C ILE A 57 -2.63 12.02 35.88
N SER A 58 -2.24 13.28 36.16
CA SER A 58 -1.17 13.95 35.39
C SER A 58 0.17 13.19 35.46
N LYS A 59 0.47 12.59 36.62
CA LYS A 59 1.66 11.73 36.77
C LYS A 59 1.56 10.41 35.97
N LEU A 60 0.34 9.90 35.81
CA LEU A 60 0.10 8.71 34.98
C LEU A 60 0.31 9.02 33.48
N TYR A 61 -0.01 10.26 33.05
CA TYR A 61 0.26 10.70 31.66
C TYR A 61 1.74 10.71 31.32
N GLU A 62 2.58 11.23 32.23
CA GLU A 62 4.04 11.17 32.05
C GLU A 62 4.54 9.73 32.02
N PHE A 63 3.96 8.85 32.83
CA PHE A 63 4.31 7.43 32.87
C PHE A 63 3.88 6.70 31.58
N ILE A 64 2.70 7.01 31.02
CA ILE A 64 2.23 6.43 29.75
C ILE A 64 3.11 6.85 28.59
N GLY A 65 3.53 8.13 28.55
CA GLY A 65 4.48 8.62 27.55
C GLY A 65 5.82 7.88 27.61
N ALA A 66 6.35 7.70 28.82
CA ALA A 66 7.56 6.92 29.06
C ALA A 66 7.39 5.44 28.68
N LEU A 67 6.23 4.84 28.96
CA LEU A 67 5.92 3.45 28.61
C LEU A 67 5.82 3.26 27.07
N ARG A 68 5.19 4.21 26.36
CA ARG A 68 5.16 4.22 24.89
C ARG A 68 6.56 4.29 24.29
N LEU A 69 7.38 5.18 24.81
CA LEU A 69 8.78 5.33 24.40
C LEU A 69 9.58 4.06 24.71
N ALA A 70 9.41 3.49 25.92
CA ALA A 70 10.07 2.24 26.31
C ALA A 70 9.63 1.04 25.46
N ALA A 71 8.35 0.98 25.05
CA ALA A 71 7.86 -0.07 24.15
C ALA A 71 8.33 0.10 22.70
N LEU A 72 8.55 1.34 22.24
CA LEU A 72 9.00 1.63 20.88
C LEU A 72 10.39 1.02 20.59
N PHE A 73 11.33 1.11 21.55
CA PHE A 73 12.68 0.58 21.37
C PHE A 73 12.72 -0.94 21.14
N PRO A 74 12.12 -1.80 22.00
CA PRO A 74 12.12 -3.23 21.74
C PRO A 74 11.34 -3.61 20.48
N VAL A 75 10.25 -2.92 20.13
CA VAL A 75 9.51 -3.15 18.89
C VAL A 75 10.37 -2.81 17.67
N ALA A 76 11.06 -1.67 17.67
CA ALA A 76 11.97 -1.29 16.59
C ALA A 76 13.15 -2.27 16.49
N PHE A 77 13.76 -2.64 17.61
CA PHE A 77 14.86 -3.61 17.63
C PHE A 77 14.43 -4.99 17.09
N LEU A 78 13.28 -5.48 17.55
CA LEU A 78 12.71 -6.74 17.05
C LEU A 78 12.37 -6.66 15.56
N GLY A 79 11.87 -5.51 15.08
CA GLY A 79 11.59 -5.26 13.66
C GLY A 79 12.85 -5.32 12.80
N ILE A 80 13.92 -4.67 13.25
CA ILE A 80 15.22 -4.73 12.58
C ILE A 80 15.79 -6.16 12.61
N ALA A 81 15.73 -6.84 13.75
CA ALA A 81 16.21 -8.21 13.88
C ALA A 81 15.47 -9.17 12.94
N LEU A 82 14.14 -8.99 12.80
CA LEU A 82 13.33 -9.75 11.85
C LEU A 82 13.76 -9.47 10.41
N LEU A 83 13.90 -8.20 10.03
CA LEU A 83 14.29 -7.79 8.69
C LEU A 83 15.65 -8.39 8.32
N VAL A 84 16.63 -8.31 9.22
CA VAL A 84 17.95 -8.93 9.06
C VAL A 84 17.83 -10.46 8.93
N SER A 85 17.02 -11.10 9.77
CA SER A 85 16.77 -12.55 9.68
C SER A 85 16.16 -12.97 8.34
N LEU A 86 15.19 -12.20 7.84
CA LEU A 86 14.58 -12.43 6.52
C LEU A 86 15.59 -12.23 5.38
N VAL A 87 16.38 -11.18 5.43
CA VAL A 87 17.43 -10.94 4.41
C VAL A 87 18.44 -12.09 4.40
N ILE A 88 18.92 -12.53 5.58
CA ILE A 88 19.83 -13.68 5.69
C ILE A 88 19.18 -14.95 5.13
N PHE A 89 17.90 -15.19 5.44
CA PHE A 89 17.15 -16.34 4.95
C PHE A 89 17.02 -16.34 3.43
N PHE A 90 16.55 -15.23 2.85
CA PHE A 90 16.40 -15.12 1.38
C PHE A 90 17.72 -15.17 0.64
N THR A 91 18.76 -14.50 1.15
CA THR A 91 20.11 -14.56 0.58
C THR A 91 20.64 -15.98 0.66
N GLY A 92 20.43 -16.67 1.79
CA GLY A 92 20.80 -18.05 1.96
C GLY A 92 20.09 -18.98 0.97
N MET A 93 18.80 -18.79 0.75
CA MET A 93 18.04 -19.56 -0.26
C MET A 93 18.57 -19.29 -1.68
N HIS A 94 18.85 -18.04 -2.01
CA HIS A 94 19.35 -17.66 -3.34
C HIS A 94 20.76 -18.22 -3.63
N THR A 95 21.59 -18.37 -2.60
CA THR A 95 22.96 -18.93 -2.75
C THR A 95 22.98 -20.45 -2.81
N GLN A 96 21.88 -21.14 -2.53
CA GLN A 96 21.77 -22.58 -2.64
C GLN A 96 21.50 -23.02 -4.07
N THR A 97 22.56 -23.28 -4.82
CA THR A 97 22.47 -23.70 -6.23
C THR A 97 21.58 -24.91 -6.43
N ARG A 98 21.71 -25.96 -5.59
CA ARG A 98 20.90 -27.19 -5.68
C ARG A 98 19.40 -26.94 -5.47
N LEU A 99 19.02 -26.10 -4.51
CA LEU A 99 17.62 -25.73 -4.29
C LEU A 99 17.09 -24.90 -5.44
N THR A 100 17.87 -23.97 -5.94
CA THR A 100 17.52 -23.09 -7.04
C THR A 100 17.34 -23.88 -8.34
N GLU A 101 18.25 -24.80 -8.65
CA GLU A 101 18.18 -25.69 -9.82
C GLU A 101 16.92 -26.57 -9.73
N LYS A 102 16.70 -27.23 -8.59
CA LYS A 102 15.53 -28.11 -8.40
C LYS A 102 14.18 -27.35 -8.47
N LEU A 103 14.15 -26.11 -7.97
CA LEU A 103 12.97 -25.24 -8.11
C LEU A 103 12.80 -24.79 -9.57
N GLN A 104 13.87 -24.49 -10.26
CA GLN A 104 13.89 -24.08 -11.66
C GLN A 104 13.41 -25.21 -12.57
N ASP A 105 13.89 -26.44 -12.35
CA ASP A 105 13.48 -27.63 -13.10
C ASP A 105 12.01 -27.97 -12.83
N ALA A 106 11.59 -27.94 -11.55
CA ALA A 106 10.18 -28.17 -11.20
C ALA A 106 9.25 -27.10 -11.75
N TYR A 107 9.68 -25.83 -11.78
CA TYR A 107 8.91 -24.75 -12.40
C TYR A 107 8.91 -24.87 -13.92
N GLY A 108 10.04 -25.20 -14.55
CA GLY A 108 10.16 -25.41 -15.99
C GLY A 108 9.23 -26.52 -16.47
N SER A 109 9.33 -27.69 -15.88
CA SER A 109 8.48 -28.85 -16.23
C SER A 109 6.99 -28.58 -16.03
N TYR A 110 6.62 -27.85 -14.98
CA TYR A 110 5.24 -27.46 -14.74
C TYR A 110 4.73 -26.41 -15.73
N THR A 111 5.55 -25.43 -16.09
CA THR A 111 5.17 -24.38 -17.04
C THR A 111 5.15 -24.87 -18.49
N GLU A 112 5.96 -25.87 -18.85
CA GLU A 112 5.86 -26.54 -20.15
C GLU A 112 4.53 -27.25 -20.35
N SER A 113 4.03 -27.90 -19.28
CA SER A 113 2.72 -28.56 -19.31
C SER A 113 1.55 -27.59 -19.09
N HIS A 114 1.79 -26.41 -18.49
CA HIS A 114 0.77 -25.42 -18.14
C HIS A 114 1.25 -23.99 -18.42
N PRO A 115 1.39 -23.59 -19.69
CA PRO A 115 1.97 -22.29 -20.06
C PRO A 115 1.19 -21.09 -19.51
N GLY A 116 -0.12 -21.20 -19.34
CA GLY A 116 -0.95 -20.17 -18.70
C GLY A 116 -0.58 -19.87 -17.25
N THR A 117 0.03 -20.81 -16.54
CA THR A 117 0.44 -20.62 -15.13
C THR A 117 1.55 -19.58 -15.01
N ALA A 118 2.47 -19.51 -15.96
CA ALA A 118 3.53 -18.51 -15.97
C ALA A 118 2.94 -17.08 -16.09
N ILE A 119 1.92 -16.90 -16.91
CA ILE A 119 1.24 -15.61 -17.07
C ILE A 119 0.52 -15.22 -15.77
N LYS A 120 -0.24 -16.16 -15.17
CA LYS A 120 -0.94 -15.94 -13.91
C LYS A 120 0.02 -15.52 -12.78
N ALA A 121 1.12 -16.26 -12.62
CA ALA A 121 2.12 -16.00 -11.59
C ALA A 121 2.77 -14.61 -11.75
N ARG A 122 3.03 -14.19 -13.00
CA ARG A 122 3.64 -12.88 -13.29
C ARG A 122 2.72 -11.68 -13.02
N PHE A 123 1.40 -11.85 -13.01
CA PHE A 123 0.45 -10.78 -12.67
C PHE A 123 0.14 -10.71 -11.18
N PHE A 124 0.33 -11.79 -10.42
CA PHE A 124 -0.04 -11.83 -9.00
C PHE A 124 0.70 -10.78 -8.17
N LEU A 125 2.04 -10.79 -8.22
CA LEU A 125 2.85 -9.87 -7.41
C LEU A 125 2.65 -8.39 -7.80
N PRO A 126 2.64 -8.00 -9.09
CA PRO A 126 2.30 -6.64 -9.47
C PRO A 126 0.95 -6.17 -8.92
N PHE A 127 -0.10 -6.97 -9.06
CA PHE A 127 -1.43 -6.58 -8.57
C PHE A 127 -1.51 -6.52 -7.05
N LEU A 128 -0.81 -7.40 -6.36
CA LEU A 128 -0.69 -7.32 -4.91
C LEU A 128 -0.03 -6.00 -4.48
N LEU A 129 1.10 -5.64 -5.11
CA LEU A 129 1.79 -4.38 -4.81
C LEU A 129 0.95 -3.15 -5.13
N LEU A 130 0.20 -3.16 -6.24
CA LEU A 130 -0.72 -2.09 -6.60
C LEU A 130 -1.86 -1.97 -5.57
N GLY A 131 -2.44 -3.09 -5.14
CA GLY A 131 -3.52 -3.10 -4.14
C GLY A 131 -3.06 -2.62 -2.77
N VAL A 132 -1.92 -3.13 -2.29
CA VAL A 132 -1.32 -2.67 -1.03
C VAL A 132 -0.90 -1.20 -1.13
N GLY A 133 -0.31 -0.79 -2.26
CA GLY A 133 0.05 0.61 -2.49
C GLY A 133 -1.15 1.55 -2.43
N ALA A 134 -2.28 1.16 -3.04
CA ALA A 134 -3.51 1.95 -2.97
C ALA A 134 -4.08 2.05 -1.55
N PHE A 135 -3.87 1.02 -0.72
CA PHE A 135 -4.26 1.09 0.68
C PHE A 135 -3.45 2.13 1.46
N PHE A 136 -2.19 2.36 1.10
CA PHE A 136 -1.38 3.42 1.69
C PHE A 136 -1.81 4.83 1.27
N PHE A 137 -2.62 4.99 0.23
CA PHE A 137 -3.24 6.28 -0.14
C PHE A 137 -4.50 6.59 0.68
N THR A 138 -4.83 5.74 1.67
CA THR A 138 -5.89 6.05 2.63
C THR A 138 -5.28 6.82 3.79
N ASP A 139 -5.67 8.07 3.93
CA ASP A 139 -5.23 8.91 5.04
C ASP A 139 -5.86 8.43 6.35
N PHE A 140 -5.04 7.83 7.18
CA PHE A 140 -5.43 7.43 8.53
C PHE A 140 -4.67 8.24 9.55
N TYR A 141 -5.33 9.24 10.11
CA TYR A 141 -4.74 10.14 11.10
C TYR A 141 -4.95 9.61 12.52
N LEU A 142 -3.86 9.39 13.24
CA LEU A 142 -3.83 9.21 14.70
C LEU A 142 -3.04 10.37 15.31
N ASP A 143 -3.63 11.09 16.23
CA ASP A 143 -3.03 12.27 16.87
C ASP A 143 -2.47 13.27 15.84
N PHE A 144 -3.25 13.59 14.79
CA PHE A 144 -2.89 14.47 13.66
C PHE A 144 -1.72 14.00 12.80
N ARG A 145 -1.29 12.73 12.91
CA ARG A 145 -0.26 12.14 12.07
C ARG A 145 -0.87 11.10 11.14
N ASN A 146 -0.56 11.22 9.86
CA ASN A 146 -0.90 10.16 8.91
C ASN A 146 -0.03 8.93 9.18
N ILE A 147 -0.66 7.79 9.50
CA ILE A 147 0.03 6.53 9.77
C ILE A 147 0.44 5.82 8.49
N PHE A 148 -0.30 6.03 7.41
CA PHE A 148 -0.02 5.45 6.10
C PHE A 148 0.61 6.52 5.19
N PRO A 149 1.97 6.63 5.15
CA PRO A 149 2.61 7.64 4.32
C PRO A 149 2.38 7.33 2.83
N ASP A 150 1.80 8.27 2.09
CA ASP A 150 1.56 8.16 0.65
C ASP A 150 2.81 7.87 -0.16
N ALA A 151 3.95 8.36 0.31
CA ALA A 151 5.24 8.05 -0.28
C ALA A 151 5.54 6.54 -0.33
N VAL A 152 5.13 5.78 0.69
CA VAL A 152 5.26 4.30 0.70
C VAL A 152 4.31 3.69 -0.33
N GLY A 153 3.07 4.18 -0.39
CA GLY A 153 2.12 3.80 -1.43
C GLY A 153 2.66 4.02 -2.84
N ALA A 154 3.24 5.20 -3.09
CA ALA A 154 3.87 5.54 -4.36
C ALA A 154 5.02 4.59 -4.74
N VAL A 155 5.88 4.21 -3.78
CA VAL A 155 6.97 3.24 -3.99
C VAL A 155 6.42 1.85 -4.32
N LEU A 156 5.38 1.40 -3.62
CA LEU A 156 4.75 0.10 -3.89
C LEU A 156 4.08 0.07 -5.27
N VAL A 157 3.38 1.14 -5.64
CA VAL A 157 2.79 1.27 -6.98
C VAL A 157 3.87 1.33 -8.06
N PHE A 158 4.95 2.09 -7.83
CA PHE A 158 6.11 2.11 -8.74
C PHE A 158 6.66 0.70 -8.98
N ALA A 159 6.92 -0.06 -7.91
CA ALA A 159 7.39 -1.44 -8.01
C ALA A 159 6.39 -2.34 -8.73
N GLY A 160 5.08 -2.22 -8.43
CA GLY A 160 4.02 -2.94 -9.11
C GLY A 160 3.98 -2.67 -10.60
N VAL A 161 4.04 -1.39 -11.01
CA VAL A 161 4.07 -0.97 -12.42
C VAL A 161 5.33 -1.46 -13.12
N LEU A 162 6.49 -1.40 -12.45
CA LEU A 162 7.76 -1.88 -13.00
C LEU A 162 7.69 -3.37 -13.34
N LEU A 163 7.09 -4.16 -12.47
CA LEU A 163 6.95 -5.62 -12.62
C LEU A 163 5.86 -6.05 -13.59
N LEU A 164 4.92 -5.17 -13.99
CA LEU A 164 3.91 -5.51 -14.99
C LEU A 164 4.56 -5.97 -16.30
N LEU A 165 3.98 -7.02 -16.90
CA LEU A 165 4.50 -7.60 -18.14
C LEU A 165 4.48 -6.60 -19.30
N PRO A 166 5.53 -6.59 -20.19
CA PRO A 166 5.38 -6.07 -21.54
C PRO A 166 4.44 -7.01 -22.32
N PRO A 167 3.53 -6.57 -23.19
CA PRO A 167 3.47 -5.27 -23.85
C PRO A 167 2.39 -4.32 -23.29
N CYS A 168 2.39 -4.04 -22.00
CA CYS A 168 1.43 -3.08 -21.42
C CYS A 168 1.60 -1.64 -21.92
N GLY A 169 2.43 -1.43 -22.93
CA GLY A 169 2.69 -0.11 -23.51
C GLY A 169 3.76 0.70 -22.77
N ARG A 170 3.78 2.01 -23.00
CA ARG A 170 4.75 2.90 -22.35
C ARG A 170 4.44 3.03 -20.87
N LYS A 171 5.19 2.35 -20.00
CA LYS A 171 5.07 2.44 -18.53
C LYS A 171 5.73 3.71 -17.95
N TRP A 172 6.67 4.28 -18.69
CA TRP A 172 7.49 5.40 -18.24
C TRP A 172 6.72 6.59 -17.69
N PRO A 173 5.61 7.06 -18.31
CA PRO A 173 4.87 8.18 -17.74
C PRO A 173 4.31 7.85 -16.35
N THR A 174 3.74 6.65 -16.17
CA THR A 174 3.21 6.21 -14.88
C THR A 174 4.30 6.07 -13.84
N LEU A 175 5.49 5.54 -14.20
CA LEU A 175 6.64 5.44 -13.31
C LEU A 175 7.17 6.81 -12.89
N LEU A 176 7.33 7.73 -13.82
CA LEU A 176 7.76 9.11 -13.53
C LEU A 176 6.77 9.84 -12.64
N LEU A 177 5.47 9.72 -12.93
CA LEU A 177 4.41 10.32 -12.13
C LEU A 177 4.33 9.71 -10.72
N SER A 178 4.59 8.42 -10.57
CA SER A 178 4.68 7.77 -9.26
C SER A 178 5.83 8.32 -8.41
N ILE A 179 7.00 8.54 -9.01
CA ILE A 179 8.15 9.19 -8.33
C ILE A 179 7.79 10.62 -7.95
N LEU A 180 7.21 11.37 -8.90
CA LEU A 180 6.82 12.76 -8.67
C LEU A 180 5.78 12.86 -7.55
N TYR A 181 4.77 11.97 -7.55
CA TYR A 181 3.76 11.94 -6.50
C TYR A 181 4.39 11.61 -5.13
N GLY A 182 5.23 10.57 -5.04
CA GLY A 182 5.90 10.23 -3.78
C GLY A 182 6.79 11.36 -3.24
N ALA A 183 7.48 12.08 -4.12
CA ALA A 183 8.27 13.26 -3.75
C ALA A 183 7.36 14.40 -3.25
N MET A 184 6.28 14.72 -3.97
CA MET A 184 5.32 15.75 -3.58
C MET A 184 4.64 15.42 -2.24
N ALA A 185 4.18 14.18 -2.04
CA ALA A 185 3.61 13.72 -0.79
C ALA A 185 4.59 13.89 0.39
N THR A 186 5.87 13.56 0.19
CA THR A 186 6.90 13.75 1.22
C THR A 186 7.11 15.23 1.55
N VAL A 187 7.16 16.09 0.55
CA VAL A 187 7.36 17.54 0.72
C VAL A 187 6.15 18.17 1.40
N SER A 188 4.94 17.84 0.98
CA SER A 188 3.68 18.34 1.54
C SER A 188 3.53 17.93 3.01
N THR A 189 3.72 16.63 3.32
CA THR A 189 3.70 16.12 4.70
C THR A 189 4.74 16.82 5.57
N THR A 190 5.95 17.05 5.05
CA THR A 190 7.02 17.75 5.79
C THR A 190 6.65 19.22 6.05
N ALA A 191 6.04 19.90 5.07
CA ALA A 191 5.58 21.28 5.22
C ALA A 191 4.45 21.38 6.25
N SER A 192 3.47 20.48 6.20
CA SER A 192 2.38 20.39 7.17
C SER A 192 2.91 20.15 8.59
N TYR A 193 3.87 19.21 8.76
CA TYR A 193 4.51 18.96 10.04
C TYR A 193 5.27 20.17 10.57
N ARG A 194 6.05 20.85 9.73
CA ARG A 194 6.78 22.06 10.13
C ARG A 194 5.83 23.18 10.54
N PHE A 195 4.75 23.38 9.80
CA PHE A 195 3.75 24.37 10.13
C PHE A 195 3.11 24.07 11.49
N SER A 196 2.63 22.87 11.73
CA SER A 196 1.97 22.47 12.97
C SER A 196 2.89 22.50 14.21
N THR A 197 4.20 22.35 14.03
CA THR A 197 5.18 22.43 15.13
C THR A 197 5.68 23.85 15.41
N SER A 198 5.70 24.73 14.40
CA SER A 198 6.28 26.09 14.52
C SER A 198 5.23 27.16 14.83
N TYR A 199 3.97 26.94 14.43
CA TYR A 199 2.91 27.94 14.52
C TYR A 199 1.68 27.36 15.22
N SER A 200 1.02 28.18 16.05
CA SER A 200 -0.30 27.87 16.58
C SER A 200 -1.39 28.39 15.65
N ILE A 201 -2.56 27.74 15.68
CA ILE A 201 -3.71 28.11 14.84
C ILE A 201 -4.09 29.60 14.93
N GLY A 202 -3.91 30.21 16.10
CA GLY A 202 -4.17 31.65 16.30
C GLY A 202 -3.07 32.60 15.79
N SER A 203 -1.94 32.08 15.32
CA SER A 203 -0.81 32.91 14.85
C SER A 203 -0.96 33.35 13.39
N ILE A 204 -1.77 32.66 12.59
CA ILE A 204 -1.99 32.96 11.15
C ILE A 204 -2.53 34.39 10.97
N SER A 205 -3.44 34.83 11.85
CA SER A 205 -4.01 36.18 11.80
C SER A 205 -3.14 37.26 12.44
N LYS A 206 -2.05 36.89 13.12
CA LYS A 206 -1.22 37.80 13.90
C LYS A 206 0.19 37.96 13.34
N SER A 207 0.66 37.08 12.51
CA SER A 207 2.02 37.05 11.97
C SER A 207 1.99 36.83 10.47
N GLU A 208 2.67 37.72 9.74
CA GLU A 208 2.84 37.62 8.29
C GLU A 208 3.64 36.39 7.89
N GLU A 209 4.61 35.99 8.72
CA GLU A 209 5.40 34.77 8.54
C GLU A 209 4.53 33.50 8.66
N ALA A 210 3.64 33.44 9.67
CA ALA A 210 2.72 32.31 9.85
C ALA A 210 1.72 32.22 8.67
N ALA A 211 1.21 33.36 8.20
CA ALA A 211 0.33 33.41 7.03
C ALA A 211 1.05 32.93 5.76
N GLY A 212 2.31 33.34 5.56
CA GLY A 212 3.14 32.89 4.44
C GLY A 212 3.44 31.39 4.49
N ALA A 213 3.80 30.85 5.66
CA ALA A 213 4.03 29.43 5.86
C ALA A 213 2.77 28.59 5.63
N TYR A 214 1.60 29.09 6.06
CA TYR A 214 0.31 28.45 5.82
C TYR A 214 -0.03 28.40 4.32
N LEU A 215 0.16 29.51 3.61
CA LEU A 215 -0.06 29.56 2.18
C LEU A 215 0.87 28.61 1.42
N GLN A 216 2.13 28.51 1.82
CA GLN A 216 3.08 27.57 1.24
C GLN A 216 2.63 26.12 1.47
N MET A 217 2.23 25.77 2.67
CA MET A 217 1.70 24.44 3.01
C MET A 217 0.49 24.11 2.12
N TRP A 218 -0.46 25.02 2.02
CA TRP A 218 -1.66 24.84 1.21
C TRP A 218 -1.36 24.67 -0.29
N LEU A 219 -0.44 25.46 -0.84
CA LEU A 219 -0.03 25.32 -2.25
C LEU A 219 0.66 23.99 -2.52
N LEU A 220 1.43 23.46 -1.57
CA LEU A 220 2.05 22.15 -1.68
C LEU A 220 1.01 21.02 -1.63
N SER A 221 0.02 21.10 -0.74
CA SER A 221 -1.10 20.14 -0.70
C SER A 221 -1.94 20.19 -1.98
N LEU A 222 -2.19 21.37 -2.54
CA LEU A 222 -2.86 21.50 -3.83
C LEU A 222 -2.06 20.88 -4.96
N ALA A 223 -0.75 21.10 -4.99
CA ALA A 223 0.12 20.49 -6.00
C ALA A 223 0.16 18.96 -5.86
N GLU A 224 0.21 18.44 -4.65
CA GLU A 224 0.11 17.00 -4.36
C GLU A 224 -1.19 16.40 -4.90
N PHE A 225 -2.33 17.02 -4.59
CA PHE A 225 -3.64 16.61 -5.10
C PHE A 225 -3.68 16.57 -6.64
N LEU A 226 -3.18 17.60 -7.32
CA LEU A 226 -3.15 17.66 -8.77
C LEU A 226 -2.25 16.58 -9.38
N VAL A 227 -1.07 16.36 -8.78
CA VAL A 227 -0.14 15.31 -9.22
C VAL A 227 -0.76 13.93 -9.01
N PHE A 228 -1.43 13.69 -7.86
CA PHE A 228 -2.16 12.44 -7.61
C PHE A 228 -3.21 12.18 -8.67
N ALA A 229 -4.06 13.16 -8.97
CA ALA A 229 -5.13 13.00 -9.96
C ALA A 229 -4.59 12.60 -11.34
N VAL A 230 -3.51 13.22 -11.79
CA VAL A 230 -2.85 12.91 -13.06
C VAL A 230 -2.18 11.54 -12.99
N PHE A 231 -1.42 11.26 -11.94
CA PHE A 231 -0.75 9.98 -11.72
C PHE A 231 -1.75 8.82 -11.75
N PHE A 232 -2.85 8.97 -11.02
CA PHE A 232 -3.87 7.93 -10.90
C PHE A 232 -4.60 7.68 -12.22
N ALA A 233 -4.87 8.72 -12.99
CA ALA A 233 -5.42 8.59 -14.35
C ALA A 233 -4.49 7.76 -15.26
N PHE A 234 -3.17 8.03 -15.23
CA PHE A 234 -2.20 7.27 -16.01
C PHE A 234 -2.07 5.81 -15.55
N LEU A 235 -2.18 5.56 -14.23
CA LEU A 235 -2.19 4.21 -13.67
C LEU A 235 -3.40 3.42 -14.19
N LEU A 236 -4.60 4.00 -14.13
CA LEU A 236 -5.81 3.36 -14.64
C LEU A 236 -5.76 3.14 -16.16
N PHE A 237 -5.20 4.10 -16.91
CA PHE A 237 -4.98 3.93 -18.35
C PHE A 237 -4.02 2.76 -18.66
N LEU A 238 -2.98 2.58 -17.85
CA LEU A 238 -2.09 1.44 -17.96
C LEU A 238 -2.81 0.12 -17.67
N LEU A 239 -3.62 0.07 -16.61
CA LEU A 239 -4.43 -1.11 -16.25
C LEU A 239 -5.48 -1.42 -17.32
N ARG A 240 -6.10 -0.39 -17.93
CA ARG A 240 -6.99 -0.56 -19.08
C ARG A 240 -6.30 -1.27 -20.24
N ARG A 241 -5.03 -0.94 -20.50
CA ARG A 241 -4.23 -1.65 -21.52
C ARG A 241 -3.95 -3.11 -21.13
N VAL A 242 -3.73 -3.39 -19.83
CA VAL A 242 -3.64 -4.77 -19.35
C VAL A 242 -4.92 -5.54 -19.65
N VAL A 243 -6.08 -4.96 -19.35
CA VAL A 243 -7.38 -5.57 -19.68
C VAL A 243 -7.50 -5.82 -21.18
N HIS A 244 -7.13 -4.85 -22.00
CA HIS A 244 -7.24 -4.97 -23.46
C HIS A 244 -6.38 -6.11 -24.04
N ASN A 245 -5.20 -6.34 -23.47
CA ASN A 245 -4.23 -7.30 -23.98
C ASN A 245 -4.40 -8.71 -23.38
N TYR A 246 -4.80 -8.80 -22.12
CA TYR A 246 -4.78 -10.05 -21.37
C TYR A 246 -6.15 -10.56 -20.92
N CYS A 247 -7.21 -9.73 -20.97
CA CYS A 247 -8.57 -10.15 -20.70
C CYS A 247 -9.34 -10.35 -22.01
N GLY A 248 -10.33 -11.23 -21.98
CA GLY A 248 -11.18 -11.56 -23.14
C GLY A 248 -11.47 -13.04 -23.21
N TYR A 249 -12.29 -13.42 -24.14
CA TYR A 249 -12.64 -14.82 -24.39
C TYR A 249 -11.75 -15.37 -25.51
N ARG A 250 -11.49 -16.65 -25.47
CA ARG A 250 -10.69 -17.34 -26.48
C ARG A 250 -11.61 -18.06 -27.46
N PRO A 251 -11.42 -17.95 -28.78
CA PRO A 251 -12.23 -18.66 -29.77
C PRO A 251 -11.86 -20.15 -29.74
N GLU A 252 -12.49 -20.94 -28.89
CA GLU A 252 -12.19 -22.37 -28.89
C GLU A 252 -13.10 -23.21 -29.78
N HIS A 253 -14.35 -22.85 -30.06
CA HIS A 253 -15.29 -23.67 -30.85
C HIS A 253 -16.58 -22.94 -31.25
N SER A 254 -16.70 -21.65 -31.13
CA SER A 254 -17.92 -20.89 -31.42
C SER A 254 -17.69 -19.76 -32.43
N ASP A 255 -18.76 -19.20 -32.97
CA ASP A 255 -18.74 -18.07 -33.88
C ASP A 255 -17.82 -16.95 -33.38
N GLU A 256 -16.74 -16.65 -34.10
CA GLU A 256 -15.79 -15.58 -33.83
C GLU A 256 -16.51 -14.25 -33.54
N ALA A 257 -17.61 -13.98 -34.24
CA ALA A 257 -18.44 -12.79 -34.07
C ALA A 257 -19.14 -12.74 -32.69
N PHE A 258 -19.51 -13.87 -32.12
CA PHE A 258 -20.14 -13.93 -30.79
C PHE A 258 -19.11 -13.64 -29.66
N GLU A 259 -17.91 -14.20 -29.77
CA GLU A 259 -16.84 -14.00 -28.79
C GLU A 259 -16.28 -12.59 -28.84
N GLU A 260 -16.18 -12.01 -30.04
CA GLU A 260 -15.78 -10.61 -30.21
C GLU A 260 -16.77 -9.66 -29.53
N ARG A 261 -18.08 -9.87 -29.70
CA ARG A 261 -19.12 -9.08 -28.99
C ARG A 261 -19.04 -9.25 -27.49
N ARG A 262 -18.83 -10.46 -27.01
CA ARG A 262 -18.68 -10.75 -25.57
C ARG A 262 -17.43 -10.11 -24.98
N THR A 263 -16.32 -10.13 -25.71
CA THR A 263 -15.09 -9.43 -25.32
C THR A 263 -15.26 -7.92 -25.31
N ALA A 264 -15.97 -7.37 -26.30
CA ALA A 264 -16.30 -5.94 -26.35
C ALA A 264 -17.19 -5.51 -25.17
N SER A 265 -18.22 -6.28 -24.83
CA SER A 265 -19.07 -6.06 -23.66
C SER A 265 -18.29 -6.08 -22.35
N LEU A 266 -17.39 -7.06 -22.19
CA LEU A 266 -16.49 -7.14 -21.02
C LEU A 266 -15.60 -5.89 -20.89
N ARG A 267 -15.03 -5.42 -22.00
CA ARG A 267 -14.19 -4.22 -22.02
C ARG A 267 -14.98 -2.97 -21.63
N GLN A 268 -16.21 -2.84 -22.13
CA GLN A 268 -17.09 -1.73 -21.78
C GLN A 268 -17.47 -1.74 -20.30
N GLU A 269 -17.69 -2.92 -19.73
CA GLU A 269 -17.95 -3.06 -18.28
C GLU A 269 -16.75 -2.61 -17.45
N PHE A 270 -15.52 -2.99 -17.84
CA PHE A 270 -14.31 -2.53 -17.20
C PHE A 270 -14.12 -1.01 -17.34
N ASP A 271 -14.42 -0.42 -18.51
CA ASP A 271 -14.32 1.02 -18.71
C ASP A 271 -15.21 1.79 -17.72
N GLY A 272 -16.44 1.31 -17.46
CA GLY A 272 -17.31 1.85 -16.42
C GLY A 272 -16.71 1.74 -15.01
N GLN A 273 -16.07 0.60 -14.69
CA GLN A 273 -15.41 0.41 -13.39
C GLN A 273 -14.17 1.29 -13.23
N PHE A 274 -13.36 1.45 -14.28
CA PHE A 274 -12.22 2.37 -14.27
C PHE A 274 -12.66 3.80 -13.99
N LEU A 275 -13.73 4.26 -14.63
CA LEU A 275 -14.29 5.59 -14.36
C LEU A 275 -14.77 5.73 -12.93
N THR A 276 -15.50 4.73 -12.42
CA THR A 276 -15.97 4.73 -11.03
C THR A 276 -14.83 4.82 -10.04
N VAL A 277 -13.80 3.98 -10.20
CA VAL A 277 -12.62 3.97 -9.32
C VAL A 277 -11.87 5.30 -9.42
N TYR A 278 -11.75 5.87 -10.62
CA TYR A 278 -11.14 7.20 -10.79
C TYR A 278 -11.89 8.29 -10.02
N LEU A 279 -13.21 8.34 -10.17
CA LEU A 279 -14.05 9.32 -9.48
C LEU A 279 -13.93 9.21 -7.95
N PHE A 280 -13.98 8.00 -7.40
CA PHE A 280 -13.82 7.80 -5.96
C PHE A 280 -12.42 8.14 -5.48
N GLY A 281 -11.36 7.82 -6.23
CA GLY A 281 -10.00 8.23 -5.91
C GLY A 281 -9.80 9.74 -5.96
N PHE A 282 -10.38 10.40 -6.97
CA PHE A 282 -10.35 11.86 -7.09
C PHE A 282 -11.11 12.54 -5.95
N ILE A 283 -12.32 12.04 -5.61
CA ILE A 283 -13.12 12.57 -4.50
C ILE A 283 -12.39 12.37 -3.16
N SER A 284 -11.79 11.20 -2.95
CA SER A 284 -10.98 10.92 -1.76
C SER A 284 -9.84 11.94 -1.62
N ALA A 285 -9.03 12.10 -2.66
CA ALA A 285 -7.92 13.06 -2.65
C ALA A 285 -8.40 14.53 -2.47
N LEU A 286 -9.58 14.86 -3.01
CA LEU A 286 -10.19 16.18 -2.80
C LEU A 286 -10.60 16.38 -1.33
N PHE A 287 -11.18 15.36 -0.68
CA PHE A 287 -11.53 15.47 0.74
C PHE A 287 -10.29 15.56 1.62
N SER A 288 -9.23 14.82 1.33
CA SER A 288 -7.95 14.92 2.02
C SER A 288 -7.36 16.33 1.89
N PHE A 289 -7.31 16.89 0.69
CA PHE A 289 -6.88 18.27 0.45
C PHE A 289 -7.74 19.30 1.22
N LEU A 290 -9.07 19.14 1.22
CA LEU A 290 -9.97 20.04 1.94
C LEU A 290 -9.82 19.89 3.45
N TYR A 291 -9.61 18.69 3.96
CA TYR A 291 -9.34 18.45 5.37
C TYR A 291 -8.04 19.13 5.80
N ASP A 292 -6.95 18.98 5.04
CA ASP A 292 -5.67 19.63 5.30
C ASP A 292 -5.78 21.16 5.31
N TYR A 293 -6.61 21.72 4.43
CA TYR A 293 -6.90 23.15 4.43
C TYR A 293 -7.68 23.59 5.66
N LEU A 294 -8.75 22.86 6.01
CA LEU A 294 -9.69 23.26 7.05
C LEU A 294 -9.17 23.05 8.48
N LYS A 295 -8.31 22.02 8.70
CA LYS A 295 -7.80 21.69 10.05
C LYS A 295 -7.01 22.84 10.72
N GLU A 296 -6.46 23.74 9.92
CA GLU A 296 -5.65 24.87 10.38
C GLU A 296 -6.41 26.21 10.40
N VAL A 297 -7.70 26.23 10.01
CA VAL A 297 -8.52 27.46 10.00
C VAL A 297 -9.16 27.69 11.38
N PRO A 298 -8.88 28.83 12.05
CA PRO A 298 -9.42 29.06 13.40
C PRO A 298 -10.89 29.49 13.37
N GLY A 299 -11.74 28.81 14.15
CA GLY A 299 -13.11 29.24 14.41
C GLY A 299 -13.93 28.26 15.21
N LYS A 300 -14.58 28.72 16.29
CA LYS A 300 -15.38 27.85 17.19
C LYS A 300 -16.56 27.12 16.52
N GLY A 301 -17.04 27.57 15.37
CA GLY A 301 -18.10 26.92 14.59
C GLY A 301 -17.57 25.83 13.63
N PHE A 302 -16.28 25.80 13.38
CA PHE A 302 -15.64 24.93 12.40
C PHE A 302 -15.43 23.48 12.89
N PHE A 303 -15.36 23.24 14.20
CA PHE A 303 -15.08 21.91 14.74
C PHE A 303 -16.03 20.82 14.24
N ARG A 304 -17.33 21.10 14.14
CA ARG A 304 -18.31 20.13 13.61
C ARG A 304 -18.11 19.85 12.12
N ILE A 305 -17.74 20.87 11.36
CA ILE A 305 -17.46 20.72 9.93
C ILE A 305 -16.17 19.92 9.75
N LEU A 306 -15.15 20.17 10.58
CA LEU A 306 -13.88 19.46 10.56
C LEU A 306 -14.05 17.97 10.86
N GLU A 307 -14.86 17.61 11.87
CA GLU A 307 -15.19 16.22 12.19
C GLU A 307 -15.89 15.52 11.02
N PHE A 308 -16.81 16.23 10.34
CA PHE A 308 -17.46 15.70 9.13
C PHE A 308 -16.46 15.45 8.02
N PHE A 309 -15.56 16.39 7.72
CA PHE A 309 -14.55 16.24 6.68
C PHE A 309 -13.58 15.12 6.98
N TRP A 310 -13.14 14.96 8.22
CA TRP A 310 -12.29 13.85 8.63
C TRP A 310 -12.99 12.49 8.39
N PHE A 311 -14.25 12.38 8.80
CA PHE A 311 -15.03 11.14 8.58
C PHE A 311 -15.28 10.89 7.10
N ALA A 312 -15.58 11.92 6.33
CA ALA A 312 -15.80 11.83 4.89
C ALA A 312 -14.53 11.41 4.15
N ASP A 313 -13.39 12.00 4.49
CA ASP A 313 -12.08 11.68 3.95
C ASP A 313 -11.75 10.21 4.18
N PHE A 314 -11.73 9.77 5.44
CA PHE A 314 -11.49 8.36 5.78
C PHE A 314 -12.46 7.40 5.09
N SER A 315 -13.76 7.71 5.07
CA SER A 315 -14.77 6.86 4.44
C SER A 315 -14.58 6.76 2.94
N MET A 316 -14.28 7.87 2.26
CA MET A 316 -14.05 7.89 0.81
C MET A 316 -12.75 7.19 0.44
N ALA A 317 -11.70 7.36 1.23
CA ALA A 317 -10.43 6.67 1.05
C ALA A 317 -10.59 5.15 1.20
N LEU A 318 -11.34 4.70 2.21
CA LEU A 318 -11.63 3.28 2.41
C LEU A 318 -12.44 2.70 1.24
N VAL A 319 -13.50 3.39 0.80
CA VAL A 319 -14.31 2.99 -0.36
C VAL A 319 -13.44 2.90 -1.62
N PHE A 320 -12.60 3.90 -1.85
CA PHE A 320 -11.65 3.92 -2.95
C PHE A 320 -10.73 2.70 -2.93
N ALA A 321 -10.08 2.41 -1.78
CA ALA A 321 -9.16 1.28 -1.64
C ALA A 321 -9.87 -0.07 -1.87
N ILE A 322 -11.11 -0.22 -1.38
CA ILE A 322 -11.92 -1.42 -1.64
C ILE A 322 -12.25 -1.54 -3.12
N LEU A 323 -12.77 -0.49 -3.75
CA LEU A 323 -13.15 -0.51 -5.17
C LEU A 323 -11.95 -0.80 -6.07
N PHE A 324 -10.80 -0.21 -5.79
CA PHE A 324 -9.56 -0.46 -6.54
C PHE A 324 -9.09 -1.91 -6.36
N SER A 325 -9.13 -2.44 -5.14
CA SER A 325 -8.77 -3.84 -4.85
C SER A 325 -9.71 -4.83 -5.53
N VAL A 326 -11.01 -4.54 -5.56
CA VAL A 326 -12.02 -5.32 -6.28
C VAL A 326 -11.75 -5.28 -7.79
N LEU A 327 -11.45 -4.11 -8.35
CA LEU A 327 -11.08 -3.96 -9.76
C LEU A 327 -9.86 -4.82 -10.11
N LEU A 328 -8.77 -4.73 -9.35
CA LEU A 328 -7.56 -5.54 -9.55
C LEU A 328 -7.86 -7.04 -9.45
N SER A 329 -8.65 -7.45 -8.45
CA SER A 329 -9.07 -8.85 -8.27
C SER A 329 -9.90 -9.35 -9.46
N ARG A 330 -10.81 -8.52 -9.99
CA ARG A 330 -11.59 -8.87 -11.20
C ARG A 330 -10.71 -9.01 -12.43
N ILE A 331 -9.79 -8.08 -12.67
CA ILE A 331 -8.82 -8.16 -13.76
C ILE A 331 -8.01 -9.46 -13.64
N TYR A 332 -7.48 -9.75 -12.45
CA TYR A 332 -6.70 -10.96 -12.21
C TYR A 332 -7.52 -12.23 -12.46
N ARG A 333 -8.77 -12.30 -12.00
CA ARG A 333 -9.67 -13.43 -12.24
C ARG A 333 -9.95 -13.63 -13.73
N GLN A 334 -10.13 -12.53 -14.49
CA GLN A 334 -10.34 -12.61 -15.94
C GLN A 334 -9.09 -13.09 -16.69
N ILE A 335 -7.90 -12.66 -16.25
CA ILE A 335 -6.63 -13.20 -16.76
C ILE A 335 -6.54 -14.71 -16.46
N CYS A 336 -6.83 -15.11 -15.20
CA CYS A 336 -6.84 -16.52 -14.81
C CYS A 336 -7.84 -17.34 -15.62
N ALA A 337 -9.04 -16.82 -15.86
CA ALA A 337 -10.07 -17.52 -16.63
C ALA A 337 -9.64 -17.71 -18.09
N ARG A 338 -9.06 -16.67 -18.71
CA ARG A 338 -8.59 -16.75 -20.10
C ARG A 338 -7.48 -17.79 -20.30
N TYR A 339 -6.60 -17.93 -19.31
CA TYR A 339 -5.44 -18.84 -19.37
C TYR A 339 -5.63 -20.10 -18.53
N GLN A 340 -6.88 -20.47 -18.21
CA GLN A 340 -7.17 -21.64 -17.38
C GLN A 340 -6.85 -22.97 -18.09
N PHE A 341 -7.00 -23.00 -19.39
CA PHE A 341 -6.85 -24.20 -20.22
C PHE A 341 -5.50 -24.27 -20.95
N GLU A 342 -4.61 -23.34 -20.69
CA GLU A 342 -3.22 -23.37 -21.12
C GLU A 342 -2.34 -23.89 -19.99
#